data_68393d059a02ba17c11634e3c97d217c
#
_entry.id   68393d059a02ba17c11634e3c97d217c
#
_cell.length_a   1.000
_cell.length_b   1.000
_cell.length_c   1.000
_cell.angle_alpha   90.00
_cell.angle_beta   90.00
_cell.angle_gamma   90.00
#
_symmetry.space_group_name_H-M   'P 1'
#
loop_
_entity.id
_entity.type
_entity.pdbx_description
1 polymer ?
#
loop_
_entity_poly.entity_id
_entity_poly.type
_entity_poly.pdbx_seq_one_letter_code
_entity_poly.pdbx_strand_id
1 'polypeptide(L)'
;MDMVNPTRITVAFDKPTADLLEKISTEGQVSQSEVMRRALKFYNENRSLEESSTKKKIYAYIDLLLSGEHVILDVDHWLLFLRLISTSPQKEKFWAEHREVARSHWEQLKTKVHSPEELLVRLEVCNFFRLIKNGVNDFTLVLVSEDSKEFVRVFLEEYFLAMGVKVEIKENLTKLRVTVKPNLLKA
;
A
#
# COMPACT_ATOMS: atom_id res chain seq x y z
N MET A 1 43.45 3.73 26.27
CA MET A 1 42.14 4.18 25.68
C MET A 1 42.38 5.57 25.14
N ASP A 2 42.61 5.67 23.85
CA ASP A 2 42.77 6.97 23.20
C ASP A 2 41.43 7.69 23.26
N MET A 3 41.38 8.79 23.98
CA MET A 3 40.24 9.72 23.97
C MET A 3 40.21 10.41 22.61
N VAL A 4 39.44 9.81 21.68
CA VAL A 4 39.20 10.45 20.38
C VAL A 4 38.46 11.75 20.64
N ASN A 5 39.17 12.87 20.44
CA ASN A 5 38.58 14.20 20.59
C ASN A 5 37.40 14.34 19.57
N PRO A 6 36.19 14.65 19.99
CA PRO A 6 35.06 14.71 19.07
C PRO A 6 35.27 15.80 18.01
N THR A 7 35.12 15.45 16.75
CA THR A 7 35.16 16.42 15.65
C THR A 7 33.99 17.41 15.80
N ARG A 8 34.30 18.71 15.77
CA ARG A 8 33.30 19.77 15.82
C ARG A 8 32.86 20.14 14.41
N ILE A 9 31.53 20.17 14.19
CA ILE A 9 30.92 20.60 12.93
C ILE A 9 29.91 21.70 13.27
N THR A 10 29.96 22.82 12.53
CA THR A 10 29.01 23.93 12.66
C THR A 10 27.96 23.79 11.54
N VAL A 11 26.70 23.83 11.92
CA VAL A 11 25.55 23.75 10.99
C VAL A 11 24.68 24.98 11.22
N ALA A 12 24.30 25.65 10.14
CA ALA A 12 23.30 26.72 10.17
C ALA A 12 21.90 26.13 9.97
N PHE A 13 20.96 26.54 10.80
CA PHE A 13 19.55 26.19 10.69
C PHE A 13 18.72 27.43 10.39
N ASP A 14 17.62 27.23 9.64
CA ASP A 14 16.54 28.21 9.65
C ASP A 14 15.79 28.18 10.98
N LYS A 15 14.97 29.20 11.22
CA LYS A 15 14.26 29.34 12.50
C LYS A 15 13.38 28.14 12.83
N PRO A 16 12.53 27.60 11.90
CA PRO A 16 11.71 26.42 12.17
C PRO A 16 12.51 25.18 12.58
N THR A 17 13.65 24.95 11.91
CA THR A 17 14.52 23.79 12.21
C THR A 17 15.21 23.94 13.56
N ALA A 18 15.62 25.15 13.92
CA ALA A 18 16.22 25.44 15.23
C ALA A 18 15.19 25.20 16.36
N ASP A 19 13.96 25.70 16.21
CA ASP A 19 12.88 25.51 17.18
C ASP A 19 12.50 24.02 17.32
N LEU A 20 12.50 23.25 16.22
CA LEU A 20 12.29 21.80 16.24
C LEU A 20 13.39 21.07 17.01
N LEU A 21 14.65 21.44 16.79
CA LEU A 21 15.78 20.85 17.49
C LEU A 21 15.73 21.13 19.02
N GLU A 22 15.37 22.34 19.40
CA GLU A 22 15.18 22.72 20.80
C GLU A 22 14.02 21.91 21.43
N LYS A 23 12.90 21.82 20.75
CA LYS A 23 11.74 21.04 21.21
C LYS A 23 12.11 19.57 21.46
N ILE A 24 12.72 18.89 20.47
CA ILE A 24 13.12 17.48 20.59
C ILE A 24 14.15 17.29 21.72
N SER A 25 15.11 18.21 21.85
CA SER A 25 16.12 18.17 22.89
C SER A 25 15.47 18.25 24.29
N THR A 26 14.52 19.15 24.46
CA THR A 26 13.82 19.39 25.73
C THR A 26 12.91 18.20 26.07
N GLU A 27 12.05 17.75 25.14
CA GLU A 27 11.14 16.61 25.34
C GLU A 27 11.91 15.31 25.62
N GLY A 28 13.02 15.09 24.91
CA GLY A 28 13.85 13.90 25.06
C GLY A 28 14.85 13.96 26.20
N GLN A 29 14.97 15.10 26.90
CA GLN A 29 15.97 15.35 27.95
C GLN A 29 17.41 15.01 27.52
N VAL A 30 17.75 15.29 26.26
CA VAL A 30 19.09 15.04 25.68
C VAL A 30 19.67 16.32 25.08
N SER A 31 21.01 16.40 24.93
CA SER A 31 21.62 17.57 24.30
C SER A 31 21.27 17.65 22.80
N GLN A 32 21.23 18.88 22.27
CA GLN A 32 21.05 19.11 20.81
C GLN A 32 22.10 18.34 19.99
N SER A 33 23.35 18.24 20.45
CA SER A 33 24.37 17.43 19.78
C SER A 33 24.03 15.94 19.76
N GLU A 34 23.37 15.43 20.79
CA GLU A 34 22.94 14.04 20.83
C GLU A 34 21.73 13.81 19.88
N VAL A 35 20.78 14.75 19.84
CA VAL A 35 19.70 14.73 18.86
C VAL A 35 20.25 14.66 17.44
N MET A 36 21.22 15.51 17.11
CA MET A 36 21.85 15.52 15.78
C MET A 36 22.58 14.22 15.45
N ARG A 37 23.31 13.64 16.41
CA ARG A 37 23.95 12.33 16.19
C ARG A 37 22.94 11.22 15.92
N ARG A 38 21.84 11.18 16.69
CA ARG A 38 20.76 10.21 16.48
C ARG A 38 20.06 10.42 15.14
N ALA A 39 19.77 11.67 14.79
CA ALA A 39 19.15 12.02 13.52
C ALA A 39 20.01 11.58 12.33
N LEU A 40 21.32 11.82 12.35
CA LEU A 40 22.23 11.40 11.29
C LEU A 40 22.34 9.87 11.16
N LYS A 41 22.39 9.16 12.29
CA LYS A 41 22.38 7.69 12.29
C LYS A 41 21.07 7.15 11.70
N PHE A 42 19.94 7.67 12.20
CA PHE A 42 18.61 7.30 11.70
C PHE A 42 18.48 7.58 10.19
N TYR A 43 18.92 8.75 9.73
CA TYR A 43 18.92 9.11 8.32
C TYR A 43 19.76 8.13 7.49
N ASN A 44 20.97 7.81 7.93
CA ASN A 44 21.83 6.87 7.22
C ASN A 44 21.26 5.45 7.16
N GLU A 45 20.66 4.97 8.25
CA GLU A 45 20.04 3.65 8.33
C GLU A 45 18.76 3.56 7.49
N ASN A 46 18.06 4.68 7.35
CA ASN A 46 16.74 4.73 6.69
C ASN A 46 16.76 5.47 5.34
N ARG A 47 17.94 5.75 4.76
CA ARG A 47 18.07 6.46 3.47
C ARG A 47 17.23 5.89 2.36
N SER A 48 17.15 4.56 2.26
CA SER A 48 16.35 3.87 1.24
C SER A 48 14.85 4.16 1.35
N LEU A 49 14.37 4.59 2.52
CA LEU A 49 12.98 4.97 2.73
C LEU A 49 12.63 6.34 2.11
N GLU A 50 13.63 7.16 1.79
CA GLU A 50 13.41 8.47 1.15
C GLU A 50 13.06 8.37 -0.33
N GLU A 51 13.36 7.23 -0.98
CA GLU A 51 12.87 6.98 -2.33
C GLU A 51 11.34 7.05 -2.31
N SER A 52 10.78 7.94 -3.12
CA SER A 52 9.37 8.35 -3.08
C SER A 52 8.38 7.16 -3.20
N SER A 53 8.75 6.11 -3.94
CA SER A 53 7.95 4.88 -4.08
C SER A 53 7.95 4.03 -2.80
N THR A 54 9.12 3.85 -2.16
CA THR A 54 9.27 3.10 -0.93
C THR A 54 8.58 3.78 0.23
N LYS A 55 8.72 5.10 0.34
CA LYS A 55 8.06 5.91 1.39
C LYS A 55 6.54 5.76 1.34
N LYS A 56 5.93 5.86 0.15
CA LYS A 56 4.48 5.67 -0.02
C LYS A 56 4.02 4.28 0.41
N LYS A 57 4.77 3.24 0.05
CA LYS A 57 4.46 1.85 0.45
C LYS A 57 4.51 1.67 1.96
N ILE A 58 5.52 2.20 2.63
CA ILE A 58 5.66 2.10 4.09
C ILE A 58 4.50 2.78 4.81
N TYR A 59 4.14 4.01 4.42
CA TYR A 59 2.98 4.68 5.00
C TYR A 59 1.69 3.89 4.79
N ALA A 60 1.50 3.31 3.60
CA ALA A 60 0.33 2.47 3.34
C ALA A 60 0.34 1.20 4.21
N TYR A 61 1.48 0.55 4.43
CA TYR A 61 1.59 -0.59 5.37
C TYR A 61 1.27 -0.18 6.80
N ILE A 62 1.78 0.95 7.25
CA ILE A 62 1.47 1.47 8.59
C ILE A 62 -0.03 1.72 8.73
N ASP A 63 -0.68 2.38 7.76
CA ASP A 63 -2.13 2.62 7.77
C ASP A 63 -2.93 1.32 7.80
N LEU A 64 -2.55 0.31 7.01
CA LEU A 64 -3.19 -0.99 6.97
C LEU A 64 -3.07 -1.74 8.31
N LEU A 65 -1.91 -1.71 8.96
CA LEU A 65 -1.66 -2.42 10.21
C LEU A 65 -2.28 -1.73 11.41
N LEU A 66 -2.24 -0.39 11.45
CA LEU A 66 -2.81 0.38 12.57
C LEU A 66 -4.34 0.34 12.61
N SER A 67 -5.02 0.06 11.49
CA SER A 67 -6.48 -0.13 11.48
C SER A 67 -6.92 -1.37 12.26
N GLY A 68 -6.03 -2.34 12.48
CA GLY A 68 -6.35 -3.62 13.14
C GLY A 68 -7.22 -4.55 12.29
N GLU A 69 -7.50 -4.20 11.04
CA GLU A 69 -8.37 -4.96 10.12
C GLU A 69 -7.57 -5.87 9.17
N HIS A 70 -6.23 -5.79 9.22
CA HIS A 70 -5.36 -6.55 8.34
C HIS A 70 -4.43 -7.47 9.11
N VAL A 71 -4.16 -8.63 8.54
CA VAL A 71 -3.15 -9.58 8.98
C VAL A 71 -2.08 -9.72 7.91
N ILE A 72 -0.82 -9.92 8.32
CA ILE A 72 0.26 -10.29 7.41
C ILE A 72 0.21 -11.80 7.27
N LEU A 73 0.02 -12.27 6.04
CA LEU A 73 -0.01 -13.68 5.70
C LEU A 73 1.05 -13.96 4.64
N ASP A 74 1.76 -15.06 4.80
CA ASP A 74 2.68 -15.56 3.79
C ASP A 74 1.94 -15.94 2.50
N VAL A 75 2.55 -15.64 1.34
CA VAL A 75 1.92 -15.86 0.04
C VAL A 75 1.60 -17.34 -0.19
N ASP A 76 2.47 -18.26 0.22
CA ASP A 76 2.24 -19.69 0.03
C ASP A 76 1.04 -20.19 0.85
N HIS A 77 0.86 -19.70 2.09
CA HIS A 77 -0.32 -19.99 2.91
C HIS A 77 -1.60 -19.42 2.27
N TRP A 78 -1.54 -18.20 1.73
CA TRP A 78 -2.68 -17.63 1.02
C TRP A 78 -3.08 -18.45 -0.20
N LEU A 79 -2.11 -18.86 -1.03
CA LEU A 79 -2.36 -19.71 -2.20
C LEU A 79 -2.91 -21.09 -1.80
N LEU A 80 -2.44 -21.64 -0.67
CA LEU A 80 -2.97 -22.90 -0.13
C LEU A 80 -4.48 -22.77 0.20
N PHE A 81 -4.90 -21.68 0.83
CA PHE A 81 -6.32 -21.43 1.10
C PHE A 81 -7.13 -21.27 -0.19
N LEU A 82 -6.63 -20.57 -1.19
CA LEU A 82 -7.34 -20.43 -2.47
C LEU A 82 -7.52 -21.76 -3.19
N ARG A 83 -6.52 -22.62 -3.20
CA ARG A 83 -6.62 -23.99 -3.76
C ARG A 83 -7.64 -24.83 -3.00
N LEU A 84 -7.66 -24.76 -1.68
CA LEU A 84 -8.65 -25.45 -0.86
C LEU A 84 -10.07 -24.98 -1.20
N ILE A 85 -10.27 -23.66 -1.35
CA ILE A 85 -11.55 -23.07 -1.73
C ILE A 85 -11.97 -23.54 -3.12
N SER A 86 -11.06 -23.59 -4.09
CA SER A 86 -11.37 -23.97 -5.47
C SER A 86 -11.95 -25.38 -5.59
N THR A 87 -11.60 -26.28 -4.66
CA THR A 87 -12.06 -27.68 -4.60
C THR A 87 -13.16 -27.90 -3.55
N SER A 88 -13.53 -26.87 -2.79
CA SER A 88 -14.52 -26.97 -1.70
C SER A 88 -15.95 -27.14 -2.25
N PRO A 89 -16.79 -27.96 -1.61
CA PRO A 89 -18.24 -27.98 -1.89
C PRO A 89 -18.94 -26.64 -1.58
N GLN A 90 -18.32 -25.79 -0.76
CA GLN A 90 -18.84 -24.48 -0.39
C GLN A 90 -18.27 -23.33 -1.22
N LYS A 91 -17.65 -23.62 -2.35
CA LYS A 91 -17.03 -22.65 -3.24
C LYS A 91 -17.97 -21.49 -3.59
N GLU A 92 -19.21 -21.79 -3.97
CA GLU A 92 -20.19 -20.77 -4.38
C GLU A 92 -20.57 -19.82 -3.22
N LYS A 93 -20.69 -20.38 -2.00
CA LYS A 93 -20.93 -19.57 -0.80
C LYS A 93 -19.77 -18.64 -0.51
N PHE A 94 -18.54 -19.14 -0.62
CA PHE A 94 -17.33 -18.31 -0.45
C PHE A 94 -17.32 -17.14 -1.43
N TRP A 95 -17.62 -17.39 -2.72
CA TRP A 95 -17.61 -16.30 -3.71
C TRP A 95 -18.72 -15.28 -3.47
N ALA A 96 -19.87 -15.70 -2.98
CA ALA A 96 -20.93 -14.78 -2.58
C ALA A 96 -20.47 -13.87 -1.43
N GLU A 97 -19.88 -14.44 -0.37
CA GLU A 97 -19.36 -13.71 0.77
C GLU A 97 -18.18 -12.80 0.38
N HIS A 98 -17.29 -13.26 -0.52
CA HIS A 98 -16.17 -12.46 -1.02
C HIS A 98 -16.64 -11.20 -1.77
N ARG A 99 -17.75 -11.27 -2.52
CA ARG A 99 -18.38 -10.09 -3.13
C ARG A 99 -18.90 -9.10 -2.09
N GLU A 100 -19.51 -9.60 -1.01
CA GLU A 100 -19.95 -8.73 0.10
C GLU A 100 -18.78 -8.01 0.76
N VAL A 101 -17.68 -8.74 0.98
CA VAL A 101 -16.44 -8.15 1.50
C VAL A 101 -15.93 -7.04 0.59
N ALA A 102 -15.92 -7.25 -0.72
CA ALA A 102 -15.50 -6.22 -1.68
C ALA A 102 -16.37 -4.96 -1.62
N ARG A 103 -17.70 -5.12 -1.50
CA ARG A 103 -18.65 -4.00 -1.32
C ARG A 103 -18.42 -3.26 0.00
N SER A 104 -18.20 -4.01 1.09
CA SER A 104 -17.88 -3.44 2.40
C SER A 104 -16.59 -2.62 2.36
N HIS A 105 -15.56 -3.09 1.64
CA HIS A 105 -14.32 -2.33 1.45
C HIS A 105 -14.54 -1.01 0.71
N TRP A 106 -15.44 -0.97 -0.28
CA TRP A 106 -15.80 0.29 -0.91
C TRP A 106 -16.41 1.25 0.11
N GLU A 107 -17.38 0.81 0.92
CA GLU A 107 -18.00 1.66 1.93
C GLU A 107 -17.00 2.23 2.94
N GLN A 108 -16.02 1.44 3.35
CA GLN A 108 -14.95 1.87 4.26
C GLN A 108 -13.96 2.85 3.60
N LEU A 109 -13.67 2.66 2.32
CA LEU A 109 -12.60 3.37 1.61
C LEU A 109 -13.08 4.54 0.75
N LYS A 110 -14.39 4.72 0.52
CA LYS A 110 -14.93 5.76 -0.37
C LYS A 110 -14.52 7.20 -0.03
N THR A 111 -14.13 7.46 1.22
CA THR A 111 -13.59 8.76 1.66
C THR A 111 -12.08 8.91 1.46
N LYS A 112 -11.37 7.81 1.17
CA LYS A 112 -9.91 7.76 1.03
C LYS A 112 -9.47 7.41 -0.39
N VAL A 113 -10.31 6.72 -1.16
CA VAL A 113 -10.03 6.23 -2.51
C VAL A 113 -11.03 6.84 -3.47
N HIS A 114 -10.56 7.70 -4.35
CA HIS A 114 -11.43 8.51 -5.23
C HIS A 114 -11.30 8.13 -6.71
N SER A 115 -10.38 7.23 -7.04
CA SER A 115 -10.14 6.80 -8.43
C SER A 115 -9.81 5.31 -8.52
N PRO A 116 -10.07 4.67 -9.69
CA PRO A 116 -9.62 3.31 -9.95
C PRO A 116 -8.12 3.10 -9.75
N GLU A 117 -7.31 4.06 -10.17
CA GLU A 117 -5.85 4.00 -10.00
C GLU A 117 -5.44 3.96 -8.53
N GLU A 118 -6.06 4.78 -7.68
CA GLU A 118 -5.78 4.80 -6.24
C GLU A 118 -6.10 3.46 -5.57
N LEU A 119 -7.22 2.82 -5.95
CA LEU A 119 -7.53 1.47 -5.50
C LEU A 119 -6.45 0.47 -5.92
N LEU A 120 -6.08 0.48 -7.20
CA LEU A 120 -5.10 -0.46 -7.73
C LEU A 120 -3.72 -0.29 -7.06
N VAL A 121 -3.30 0.95 -6.82
CA VAL A 121 -2.06 1.26 -6.09
C VAL A 121 -2.15 0.75 -4.63
N ARG A 122 -3.29 0.91 -3.97
CA ARG A 122 -3.49 0.41 -2.60
C ARG A 122 -3.41 -1.12 -2.54
N LEU A 123 -4.02 -1.83 -3.49
CA LEU A 123 -3.98 -3.29 -3.57
C LEU A 123 -2.58 -3.81 -3.97
N GLU A 124 -1.83 -3.08 -4.78
CA GLU A 124 -0.42 -3.39 -5.07
C GLU A 124 0.42 -3.37 -3.78
N VAL A 125 0.15 -2.44 -2.87
CA VAL A 125 0.83 -2.41 -1.56
C VAL A 125 0.56 -3.69 -0.76
N CYS A 126 -0.64 -4.27 -0.87
CA CYS A 126 -0.98 -5.55 -0.24
C CYS A 126 -0.34 -6.77 -0.96
N ASN A 127 0.49 -6.57 -1.96
CA ASN A 127 1.17 -7.59 -2.77
C ASN A 127 0.23 -8.56 -3.52
N PHE A 128 -1.02 -8.18 -3.78
CA PHE A 128 -1.92 -9.00 -4.61
C PHE A 128 -1.41 -9.12 -6.05
N PHE A 129 -0.74 -8.09 -6.55
CA PHE A 129 -0.15 -8.01 -7.89
C PHE A 129 0.90 -6.92 -7.96
N ARG A 130 1.65 -6.90 -9.06
CA ARG A 130 2.44 -5.74 -9.49
C ARG A 130 1.64 -4.95 -10.52
N LEU A 131 1.47 -3.66 -10.30
CA LEU A 131 0.73 -2.76 -11.16
C LEU A 131 1.62 -2.20 -12.29
N ILE A 132 1.14 -2.26 -13.52
CA ILE A 132 1.74 -1.61 -14.68
C ILE A 132 0.68 -0.69 -15.28
N LYS A 133 0.96 0.61 -15.32
CA LYS A 133 0.10 1.59 -15.97
C LYS A 133 0.46 1.68 -17.44
N ASN A 134 -0.45 1.27 -18.32
CA ASN A 134 -0.27 1.32 -19.78
C ASN A 134 -0.82 2.61 -20.40
N GLY A 135 -1.71 3.29 -19.69
CA GLY A 135 -2.36 4.54 -20.14
C GLY A 135 -3.18 5.15 -19.01
N VAL A 136 -3.92 6.21 -19.30
CA VAL A 136 -4.74 6.92 -18.28
C VAL A 136 -5.79 5.98 -17.64
N ASN A 137 -6.41 5.11 -18.47
CA ASN A 137 -7.49 4.21 -18.06
C ASN A 137 -7.17 2.74 -18.35
N ASP A 138 -5.92 2.38 -18.56
CA ASP A 138 -5.51 1.04 -18.96
C ASP A 138 -4.35 0.55 -18.06
N PHE A 139 -4.58 -0.58 -17.38
CA PHE A 139 -3.69 -1.13 -16.37
C PHE A 139 -3.48 -2.63 -16.59
N THR A 140 -2.27 -3.10 -16.33
CA THR A 140 -1.96 -4.53 -16.28
C THR A 140 -1.54 -4.90 -14.87
N LEU A 141 -2.23 -5.87 -14.29
CA LEU A 141 -1.95 -6.44 -12.99
C LEU A 141 -1.22 -7.76 -13.20
N VAL A 142 0.02 -7.85 -12.74
CA VAL A 142 0.82 -9.08 -12.81
C VAL A 142 0.71 -9.78 -11.47
N LEU A 143 -0.06 -10.86 -11.44
CA LEU A 143 -0.36 -11.63 -10.23
C LEU A 143 0.80 -12.53 -9.82
N VAL A 144 0.84 -12.90 -8.55
CA VAL A 144 1.85 -13.82 -8.02
C VAL A 144 1.63 -15.27 -8.47
N SER A 145 0.36 -15.66 -8.76
CA SER A 145 -0.03 -17.00 -9.22
C SER A 145 -1.35 -16.93 -9.99
N GLU A 146 -1.59 -17.93 -10.84
CA GLU A 146 -2.91 -18.12 -11.48
C GLU A 146 -4.02 -18.43 -10.46
N ASP A 147 -3.69 -19.12 -9.36
CA ASP A 147 -4.63 -19.42 -8.28
C ASP A 147 -5.28 -18.17 -7.66
N SER A 148 -4.57 -17.05 -7.66
CA SER A 148 -5.06 -15.78 -7.12
C SER A 148 -5.93 -14.97 -8.09
N LYS A 149 -6.01 -15.37 -9.34
CA LYS A 149 -6.62 -14.58 -10.42
C LYS A 149 -8.11 -14.35 -10.19
N GLU A 150 -8.87 -15.41 -9.92
CA GLU A 150 -10.31 -15.30 -9.67
C GLU A 150 -10.60 -14.44 -8.44
N PHE A 151 -9.83 -14.62 -7.37
CA PHE A 151 -9.97 -13.82 -6.16
C PHE A 151 -9.81 -12.32 -6.42
N VAL A 152 -8.73 -11.93 -7.09
CA VAL A 152 -8.46 -10.52 -7.40
C VAL A 152 -9.49 -9.97 -8.40
N ARG A 153 -9.86 -10.75 -9.42
CA ARG A 153 -10.84 -10.32 -10.42
C ARG A 153 -12.21 -10.05 -9.80
N VAL A 154 -12.73 -10.99 -9.03
CA VAL A 154 -14.06 -10.86 -8.38
C VAL A 154 -14.08 -9.67 -7.43
N PHE A 155 -13.01 -9.48 -6.64
CA PHE A 155 -12.88 -8.32 -5.77
C PHE A 155 -12.95 -7.00 -6.54
N LEU A 156 -12.19 -6.88 -7.63
CA LEU A 156 -12.15 -5.66 -8.44
C LEU A 156 -13.47 -5.38 -9.14
N GLU A 157 -14.12 -6.41 -9.71
CA GLU A 157 -15.42 -6.28 -10.37
C GLU A 157 -16.46 -5.71 -9.41
N GLU A 158 -16.58 -6.27 -8.21
CA GLU A 158 -17.55 -5.82 -7.21
C GLU A 158 -17.21 -4.45 -6.61
N TYR A 159 -15.92 -4.20 -6.33
CA TYR A 159 -15.51 -2.91 -5.81
C TYR A 159 -15.78 -1.78 -6.81
N PHE A 160 -15.41 -1.97 -8.09
CA PHE A 160 -15.66 -0.97 -9.12
C PHE A 160 -17.16 -0.80 -9.42
N LEU A 161 -17.93 -1.88 -9.35
CA LEU A 161 -19.39 -1.80 -9.45
C LEU A 161 -19.98 -0.93 -8.33
N ALA A 162 -19.57 -1.15 -7.09
CA ALA A 162 -19.98 -0.36 -5.93
C ALA A 162 -19.53 1.11 -6.03
N MET A 163 -18.34 1.35 -6.59
CA MET A 163 -17.81 2.68 -6.88
C MET A 163 -18.56 3.40 -8.02
N GLY A 164 -19.42 2.71 -8.76
CA GLY A 164 -20.12 3.25 -9.92
C GLY A 164 -19.24 3.40 -11.18
N VAL A 165 -18.12 2.68 -11.24
CA VAL A 165 -17.16 2.72 -12.34
C VAL A 165 -17.31 1.48 -13.22
N LYS A 166 -17.47 1.68 -14.52
CA LYS A 166 -17.49 0.58 -15.49
C LYS A 166 -16.07 0.19 -15.88
N VAL A 167 -15.75 -1.09 -15.71
CA VAL A 167 -14.46 -1.66 -16.11
C VAL A 167 -14.64 -2.86 -17.03
N GLU A 168 -13.65 -3.10 -17.86
CA GLU A 168 -13.49 -4.35 -18.60
C GLU A 168 -12.24 -5.03 -18.08
N ILE A 169 -12.36 -6.26 -17.57
CA ILE A 169 -11.25 -7.04 -17.07
C ILE A 169 -11.04 -8.25 -17.99
N LYS A 170 -9.87 -8.30 -18.65
CA LYS A 170 -9.44 -9.41 -19.49
C LYS A 170 -8.35 -10.21 -18.81
N GLU A 171 -8.49 -11.53 -18.86
CA GLU A 171 -7.53 -12.47 -18.29
C GLU A 171 -6.53 -12.94 -19.34
N ASN A 172 -5.26 -13.05 -18.97
CA ASN A 172 -4.22 -13.66 -19.78
C ASN A 172 -3.11 -14.23 -18.89
N LEU A 173 -3.03 -15.58 -18.81
CA LEU A 173 -2.11 -16.27 -17.91
C LEU A 173 -2.21 -15.67 -16.48
N THR A 174 -1.09 -15.30 -15.88
CA THR A 174 -1.03 -14.66 -14.56
C THR A 174 -1.31 -13.16 -14.58
N LYS A 175 -2.00 -12.64 -15.59
CA LYS A 175 -2.26 -11.21 -15.73
C LYS A 175 -3.75 -10.91 -15.83
N LEU A 176 -4.15 -9.78 -15.24
CA LEU A 176 -5.44 -9.14 -15.49
C LEU A 176 -5.18 -7.81 -16.17
N ARG A 177 -5.83 -7.57 -17.30
CA ARG A 177 -5.85 -6.26 -17.94
C ARG A 177 -7.15 -5.56 -17.58
N VAL A 178 -7.04 -4.43 -16.90
CA VAL A 178 -8.17 -3.61 -16.44
C VAL A 178 -8.24 -2.37 -17.30
N THR A 179 -9.35 -2.20 -18.02
CA THR A 179 -9.64 -1.00 -18.81
C THR A 179 -10.85 -0.29 -18.21
N VAL A 180 -10.65 0.93 -17.72
CA VAL A 180 -11.73 1.78 -17.19
C VAL A 180 -12.46 2.41 -18.37
N LYS A 181 -13.77 2.17 -18.45
CA LYS A 181 -14.60 2.74 -19.52
C LYS A 181 -15.06 4.14 -19.15
N PRO A 182 -15.06 5.08 -20.07
CA PRO A 182 -15.62 6.40 -19.82
C PRO A 182 -17.10 6.28 -19.41
N ASN A 183 -17.47 7.02 -18.35
CA ASN A 183 -18.89 7.15 -17.99
C ASN A 183 -19.60 7.96 -19.07
N LEU A 184 -20.41 7.31 -19.90
CA LEU A 184 -21.22 7.95 -20.96
C LEU A 184 -22.40 8.78 -20.40
N LEU A 185 -22.45 9.01 -19.07
CA LEU A 185 -23.53 9.76 -18.42
C LEU A 185 -22.97 11.03 -17.73
N LYS A 186 -22.39 11.95 -18.50
CA LYS A 186 -22.33 13.39 -18.22
C LYS A 186 -22.30 14.12 -19.57
N ALA A 187 -23.45 14.22 -20.21
CA ALA A 187 -23.77 15.25 -21.16
C ALA A 187 -24.96 16.04 -20.59
#